data_3719f1cf817d87c5d5213eff38637eb6
#
_entry.id   3719f1cf817d87c5d5213eff38637eb6
#
_cell.length_a   1.000
_cell.length_b   1.000
_cell.length_c   1.000
_cell.angle_alpha   90.00
_cell.angle_beta   90.00
_cell.angle_gamma   90.00
#
_symmetry.space_group_name_H-M   'P 1'
#
loop_
_entity.id
_entity.type
_entity.pdbx_description
1 polymer ?
#
loop_
_entity_poly.entity_id
_entity_poly.type
_entity_poly.pdbx_seq_one_letter_code
_entity_poly.pdbx_strand_id
1 'polypeptide(L)'
;DKPVGATLGQAIAIYEMAEKYNVPIFSSSALRYSPQNQKLRKGEFGKILGADCYSPHKVEPTHPDFGFYGIHGVETLYTLMGTGCASVNRMSSKEADVVVGRWKDGRIGTFRGIKEGPSIYGGTAYTSKEAIPAGGYAGYKVLLDQILKFFKTGVAPISKEETIEIFTL
;
A
#
# COMPACT_ATOMS: atom_id res chain seq x y z
N ASP A 1 -0.59 -13.42 3.43
CA ASP A 1 -0.97 -12.34 4.37
C ASP A 1 0.05 -11.21 4.30
N LYS A 2 -0.31 -10.05 4.77
CA LYS A 2 0.58 -8.88 4.87
C LYS A 2 1.12 -8.75 6.32
N PRO A 3 2.31 -8.18 6.51
CA PRO A 3 3.36 -7.96 5.52
C PRO A 3 4.06 -9.27 5.14
N VAL A 4 4.72 -9.29 3.99
CA VAL A 4 5.49 -10.45 3.54
C VAL A 4 6.71 -10.74 4.43
N GLY A 5 7.22 -9.74 5.12
CA GLY A 5 8.31 -9.82 6.11
C GLY A 5 8.20 -8.67 7.10
N ALA A 6 8.96 -8.70 8.17
CA ALA A 6 8.99 -7.62 9.17
C ALA A 6 9.91 -6.45 8.74
N THR A 7 10.85 -6.68 7.86
CA THR A 7 11.81 -5.69 7.36
C THR A 7 11.97 -5.80 5.84
N LEU A 8 12.49 -4.74 5.20
CA LEU A 8 12.84 -4.77 3.77
C LEU A 8 13.77 -5.92 3.42
N GLY A 9 14.80 -6.17 4.22
CA GLY A 9 15.74 -7.28 3.99
C GLY A 9 15.06 -8.65 4.02
N GLN A 10 14.13 -8.86 4.95
CA GLN A 10 13.34 -10.10 5.00
C GLN A 10 12.40 -10.23 3.80
N ALA A 11 11.73 -9.15 3.41
CA ALA A 11 10.88 -9.15 2.23
C ALA A 11 11.66 -9.53 0.96
N ILE A 12 12.83 -8.93 0.76
CA ILE A 12 13.74 -9.26 -0.36
C ILE A 12 14.13 -10.75 -0.31
N ALA A 13 14.61 -11.23 0.84
CA ALA A 13 15.07 -12.63 0.99
C ALA A 13 13.94 -13.65 0.71
N ILE A 14 12.70 -13.35 1.14
CA ILE A 14 11.55 -14.21 0.87
C ILE A 14 11.23 -14.27 -0.64
N TYR A 15 11.26 -13.14 -1.33
CA TYR A 15 11.07 -13.12 -2.79
C TYR A 15 12.19 -13.82 -3.54
N GLU A 16 13.46 -13.63 -3.16
CA GLU A 16 14.60 -14.35 -3.75
C GLU A 16 14.49 -15.86 -3.53
N MET A 17 14.04 -16.28 -2.35
CA MET A 17 13.80 -17.69 -2.06
C MET A 17 12.66 -18.26 -2.92
N ALA A 18 11.57 -17.53 -3.07
CA ALA A 18 10.45 -17.90 -3.92
C ALA A 18 10.87 -18.05 -5.40
N GLU A 19 11.65 -17.11 -5.91
CA GLU A 19 12.23 -17.18 -7.27
C GLU A 19 13.16 -18.40 -7.44
N LYS A 20 14.06 -18.61 -6.47
CA LYS A 20 15.00 -19.74 -6.49
C LYS A 20 14.30 -21.08 -6.60
N TYR A 21 13.15 -21.23 -5.94
CA TYR A 21 12.37 -22.47 -5.95
C TYR A 21 11.19 -22.44 -6.93
N ASN A 22 11.08 -21.39 -7.75
CA ASN A 22 9.99 -21.21 -8.71
C ASN A 22 8.59 -21.31 -8.06
N VAL A 23 8.43 -20.73 -6.89
CA VAL A 23 7.17 -20.67 -6.13
C VAL A 23 6.58 -19.28 -6.27
N PRO A 24 5.45 -19.10 -6.94
CA PRO A 24 4.81 -17.78 -7.03
C PRO A 24 4.28 -17.35 -5.66
N ILE A 25 4.55 -16.10 -5.29
CA ILE A 25 4.07 -15.49 -4.04
C ILE A 25 3.54 -14.08 -4.28
N PHE A 26 2.68 -13.62 -3.39
CA PHE A 26 2.33 -12.21 -3.25
C PHE A 26 1.89 -11.89 -1.83
N SER A 27 1.93 -10.61 -1.49
CA SER A 27 1.40 -10.09 -0.23
C SER A 27 0.56 -8.86 -0.53
N SER A 28 -0.61 -8.73 0.10
CA SER A 28 -1.49 -7.61 -0.18
C SER A 28 -2.49 -7.32 0.93
N SER A 29 -2.84 -6.06 1.07
CA SER A 29 -3.95 -5.57 1.88
C SER A 29 -5.28 -5.70 1.14
N ALA A 30 -6.36 -6.02 1.86
CA ALA A 30 -7.71 -5.99 1.32
C ALA A 30 -8.14 -4.60 0.83
N LEU A 31 -7.58 -3.54 1.40
CA LEU A 31 -7.85 -2.14 1.01
C LEU A 31 -7.48 -1.83 -0.44
N ARG A 32 -6.42 -2.48 -0.97
CA ARG A 32 -6.03 -2.41 -2.39
C ARG A 32 -7.22 -2.68 -3.31
N TYR A 33 -8.02 -3.68 -2.96
CA TYR A 33 -9.10 -4.19 -3.81
C TYR A 33 -10.46 -3.56 -3.52
N SER A 34 -10.52 -2.50 -2.71
CA SER A 34 -11.79 -1.77 -2.59
C SER A 34 -12.23 -1.29 -3.98
N PRO A 35 -13.52 -1.37 -4.32
CA PRO A 35 -14.00 -1.00 -5.66
C PRO A 35 -13.57 0.42 -6.08
N GLN A 36 -13.58 1.35 -5.13
CA GLN A 36 -13.19 2.73 -5.38
C GLN A 36 -11.70 2.85 -5.73
N ASN A 37 -10.81 2.18 -4.96
CA ASN A 37 -9.36 2.20 -5.22
C ASN A 37 -9.04 1.56 -6.57
N GLN A 38 -9.75 0.51 -6.96
CA GLN A 38 -9.56 -0.13 -8.26
C GLN A 38 -10.01 0.75 -9.43
N LYS A 39 -11.12 1.50 -9.29
CA LYS A 39 -11.55 2.49 -10.28
C LYS A 39 -10.54 3.62 -10.44
N LEU A 40 -10.03 4.15 -9.31
CA LEU A 40 -8.97 5.17 -9.30
C LEU A 40 -7.70 4.65 -9.99
N ARG A 41 -7.22 3.45 -9.65
CA ARG A 41 -6.04 2.82 -10.25
C ARG A 41 -6.19 2.63 -11.77
N LYS A 42 -7.39 2.32 -12.25
CA LYS A 42 -7.72 2.18 -13.69
C LYS A 42 -7.86 3.52 -14.42
N GLY A 43 -7.83 4.64 -13.71
CA GLY A 43 -7.96 5.97 -14.29
C GLY A 43 -9.39 6.33 -14.71
N GLU A 44 -10.42 5.67 -14.14
CA GLU A 44 -11.83 5.97 -14.48
C GLU A 44 -12.22 7.42 -14.14
N PHE A 45 -11.53 8.03 -13.17
CA PHE A 45 -11.73 9.44 -12.78
C PHE A 45 -10.64 10.40 -13.33
N GLY A 46 -9.86 9.95 -14.31
CA GLY A 46 -8.74 10.71 -14.87
C GLY A 46 -7.38 10.29 -14.30
N LYS A 47 -6.32 10.95 -14.80
CA LYS A 47 -4.94 10.69 -14.35
C LYS A 47 -4.76 11.15 -12.90
N ILE A 48 -4.18 10.30 -12.05
CA ILE A 48 -3.82 10.67 -10.68
C ILE A 48 -2.60 11.59 -10.69
N LEU A 49 -2.74 12.75 -10.08
CA LEU A 49 -1.71 13.78 -9.95
C LEU A 49 -1.04 13.76 -8.57
N GLY A 50 -1.70 13.18 -7.57
CA GLY A 50 -1.23 13.02 -6.20
C GLY A 50 -2.25 12.28 -5.36
N ALA A 51 -1.87 11.87 -4.16
CA ALA A 51 -2.80 11.26 -3.21
C ALA A 51 -2.35 11.47 -1.77
N ASP A 52 -3.30 11.59 -0.86
CA ASP A 52 -3.11 11.57 0.58
C ASP A 52 -3.84 10.36 1.15
N CYS A 53 -3.13 9.51 1.91
CA CYS A 53 -3.71 8.32 2.50
C CYS A 53 -3.46 8.27 4.01
N TYR A 54 -4.33 7.59 4.72
CA TYR A 54 -4.18 7.40 6.16
C TYR A 54 -4.67 6.02 6.61
N SER A 55 -4.05 5.54 7.68
CA SER A 55 -4.48 4.35 8.40
C SER A 55 -4.07 4.44 9.87
N PRO A 56 -4.58 3.56 10.75
CA PRO A 56 -4.00 3.39 12.06
C PRO A 56 -2.51 3.04 11.94
N HIS A 57 -1.72 3.50 12.89
CA HIS A 57 -0.32 3.11 13.05
C HIS A 57 -0.11 2.71 14.50
N LYS A 58 -0.45 1.46 14.81
CA LYS A 58 -0.19 0.88 16.13
C LYS A 58 1.22 0.30 16.14
N VAL A 59 1.99 0.63 17.15
CA VAL A 59 3.31 0.05 17.36
C VAL A 59 3.14 -1.36 17.93
N GLU A 60 3.76 -2.34 17.30
CA GLU A 60 3.75 -3.74 17.71
C GLU A 60 5.19 -4.27 17.65
N PRO A 61 5.77 -4.81 18.75
CA PRO A 61 7.17 -5.22 18.80
C PRO A 61 7.58 -6.23 17.71
N THR A 62 6.65 -7.08 17.29
CA THR A 62 6.91 -8.12 16.27
C THR A 62 6.77 -7.61 14.84
N HIS A 63 6.22 -6.41 14.67
CA HIS A 63 5.99 -5.78 13.37
C HIS A 63 6.51 -4.34 13.43
N PRO A 64 7.81 -4.14 13.20
CA PRO A 64 8.44 -2.83 13.34
C PRO A 64 7.85 -1.81 12.37
N ASP A 65 7.94 -0.54 12.76
CA ASP A 65 7.52 0.62 12.00
C ASP A 65 6.05 0.52 11.50
N PHE A 66 5.80 0.74 10.22
CA PHE A 66 4.46 0.67 9.62
C PHE A 66 3.92 -0.75 9.43
N GLY A 67 4.70 -1.79 9.71
CA GLY A 67 4.39 -3.18 9.39
C GLY A 67 3.08 -3.72 9.95
N PHE A 68 2.61 -3.23 11.12
CA PHE A 68 1.39 -3.79 11.74
C PHE A 68 0.10 -3.29 11.07
N TYR A 69 -0.22 -2.00 11.20
CA TYR A 69 -1.40 -1.39 10.59
C TYR A 69 -1.08 -0.28 9.59
N GLY A 70 0.04 0.41 9.76
CA GLY A 70 0.46 1.48 8.86
C GLY A 70 0.59 1.03 7.42
N ILE A 71 1.04 -0.19 7.19
CA ILE A 71 1.20 -0.78 5.86
C ILE A 71 -0.08 -0.76 5.02
N HIS A 72 -1.26 -0.79 5.63
CA HIS A 72 -2.52 -0.69 4.89
C HIS A 72 -2.69 0.64 4.17
N GLY A 73 -2.36 1.75 4.85
CA GLY A 73 -2.42 3.08 4.25
C GLY A 73 -1.30 3.32 3.24
N VAL A 74 -0.10 2.81 3.52
CA VAL A 74 1.03 2.82 2.57
C VAL A 74 0.66 2.06 1.30
N GLU A 75 0.12 0.86 1.42
CA GLU A 75 -0.32 0.07 0.25
C GLU A 75 -1.47 0.74 -0.50
N THR A 76 -2.38 1.43 0.20
CA THR A 76 -3.42 2.24 -0.45
C THR A 76 -2.77 3.36 -1.27
N LEU A 77 -1.79 4.07 -0.71
CA LEU A 77 -1.05 5.10 -1.44
C LEU A 77 -0.39 4.55 -2.71
N TYR A 78 0.31 3.42 -2.62
CA TYR A 78 0.91 2.77 -3.80
C TYR A 78 -0.13 2.21 -4.77
N THR A 79 -1.29 1.79 -4.30
CA THR A 79 -2.40 1.40 -5.17
C THR A 79 -2.83 2.54 -6.08
N LEU A 80 -2.86 3.77 -5.55
CA LEU A 80 -3.24 4.97 -6.29
C LEU A 80 -2.09 5.53 -7.12
N MET A 81 -0.92 5.68 -6.52
CA MET A 81 0.23 6.36 -7.13
C MET A 81 1.08 5.45 -8.04
N GLY A 82 1.01 4.13 -7.84
CA GLY A 82 1.92 3.18 -8.49
C GLY A 82 3.34 3.24 -7.91
N THR A 83 4.24 2.50 -8.52
CA THR A 83 5.68 2.49 -8.19
C THR A 83 6.40 3.76 -8.65
N GLY A 84 7.64 3.94 -8.21
CA GLY A 84 8.52 5.02 -8.64
C GLY A 84 8.71 6.13 -7.60
N CYS A 85 8.43 5.87 -6.32
CA CYS A 85 8.79 6.79 -5.25
C CYS A 85 10.32 6.92 -5.17
N ALA A 86 10.83 8.14 -5.34
CA ALA A 86 12.26 8.41 -5.43
C ALA A 86 12.86 8.89 -4.10
N SER A 87 12.05 9.51 -3.24
CA SER A 87 12.49 10.00 -1.95
C SER A 87 11.32 10.16 -1.00
N VAL A 88 11.58 10.02 0.29
CA VAL A 88 10.61 10.22 1.35
C VAL A 88 11.17 11.12 2.44
N ASN A 89 10.29 11.90 3.06
CA ASN A 89 10.55 12.64 4.28
C ASN A 89 9.49 12.29 5.31
N ARG A 90 9.91 12.03 6.56
CA ARG A 90 9.02 11.67 7.65
C ARG A 90 9.09 12.70 8.76
N MET A 91 7.94 13.09 9.26
CA MET A 91 7.76 13.85 10.49
C MET A 91 6.97 13.01 11.48
N SER A 92 7.43 12.97 12.72
CA SER A 92 6.84 12.15 13.78
C SER A 92 6.42 13.02 14.96
N SER A 93 5.25 12.72 15.51
CA SER A 93 4.79 13.19 16.80
C SER A 93 4.33 12.03 17.68
N LYS A 94 3.84 12.32 18.87
CA LYS A 94 3.21 11.31 19.74
C LYS A 94 1.94 10.73 19.07
N GLU A 95 1.17 11.57 18.39
CA GLU A 95 -0.16 11.24 17.87
C GLU A 95 -0.14 10.67 16.47
N ALA A 96 0.91 10.97 15.66
CA ALA A 96 0.97 10.56 14.26
C ALA A 96 2.38 10.55 13.70
N ASP A 97 2.55 9.75 12.65
CA ASP A 97 3.63 9.92 11.68
C ASP A 97 3.05 10.44 10.37
N VAL A 98 3.74 11.37 9.73
CA VAL A 98 3.41 11.85 8.39
C VAL A 98 4.61 11.64 7.48
N VAL A 99 4.40 10.92 6.40
CA VAL A 99 5.41 10.68 5.37
C VAL A 99 4.99 11.38 4.09
N VAL A 100 5.91 12.13 3.50
CA VAL A 100 5.75 12.76 2.19
C VAL A 100 6.69 12.08 1.22
N GLY A 101 6.14 11.44 0.20
CA GLY A 101 6.88 10.80 -0.87
C GLY A 101 6.85 11.62 -2.17
N ARG A 102 7.99 11.69 -2.85
CA ARG A 102 8.10 12.29 -4.19
C ARG A 102 8.40 11.20 -5.21
N TRP A 103 7.54 11.06 -6.20
CA TRP A 103 7.69 10.14 -7.32
C TRP A 103 8.65 10.69 -8.38
N LYS A 104 9.28 9.81 -9.15
CA LYS A 104 10.22 10.16 -10.24
C LYS A 104 9.61 11.08 -11.30
N ASP A 105 8.29 10.99 -11.50
CA ASP A 105 7.53 11.83 -12.43
C ASP A 105 7.09 13.18 -11.84
N GLY A 106 7.55 13.51 -10.63
CA GLY A 106 7.28 14.77 -9.94
C GLY A 106 6.02 14.78 -9.07
N ARG A 107 5.19 13.73 -9.12
CA ARG A 107 4.00 13.64 -8.26
C ARG A 107 4.40 13.52 -6.80
N ILE A 108 3.52 14.02 -5.94
CA ILE A 108 3.67 13.94 -4.48
C ILE A 108 2.53 13.10 -3.91
N GLY A 109 2.85 12.22 -2.99
CA GLY A 109 1.88 11.46 -2.22
C GLY A 109 2.21 11.53 -0.73
N THR A 110 1.20 11.50 0.13
CA THR A 110 1.38 11.53 1.58
C THR A 110 0.73 10.32 2.25
N PHE A 111 1.36 9.88 3.33
CA PHE A 111 0.80 8.89 4.24
C PHE A 111 0.78 9.45 5.65
N ARG A 112 -0.39 9.35 6.32
CA ARG A 112 -0.55 9.63 7.74
C ARG A 112 -0.83 8.35 8.52
N GLY A 113 0.12 7.94 9.34
CA GLY A 113 -0.06 6.88 10.34
C GLY A 113 -0.62 7.45 11.63
N ILE A 114 -1.84 7.06 12.00
CA ILE A 114 -2.56 7.56 13.19
C ILE A 114 -2.17 6.69 14.39
N LYS A 115 -1.37 7.23 15.31
CA LYS A 115 -0.95 6.55 16.55
C LYS A 115 -2.00 6.65 17.63
N GLU A 116 -2.54 7.85 17.84
CA GLU A 116 -3.61 8.14 18.80
C GLU A 116 -4.84 8.67 18.05
N GLY A 117 -6.01 8.20 18.43
CA GLY A 117 -7.27 8.61 17.82
C GLY A 117 -8.02 7.48 17.09
N PRO A 118 -8.85 7.81 16.10
CA PRO A 118 -9.74 6.84 15.48
C PRO A 118 -8.99 5.81 14.63
N SER A 119 -9.44 4.55 14.67
CA SER A 119 -8.96 3.46 13.81
C SER A 119 -9.69 3.49 12.47
N ILE A 120 -9.28 4.40 11.59
CA ILE A 120 -9.91 4.63 10.28
C ILE A 120 -8.91 4.46 9.14
N TYR A 121 -9.43 4.11 7.97
CA TYR A 121 -8.68 3.95 6.72
C TYR A 121 -9.30 4.81 5.63
N GLY A 122 -8.50 5.42 4.78
CA GLY A 122 -8.98 6.21 3.67
C GLY A 122 -7.91 7.12 3.08
N GLY A 123 -8.39 8.12 2.39
CA GLY A 123 -7.54 9.11 1.74
C GLY A 123 -8.28 9.94 0.72
N THR A 124 -7.52 10.69 -0.06
CA THR A 124 -8.01 11.46 -1.21
C THR A 124 -7.04 11.28 -2.37
N ALA A 125 -7.54 10.93 -3.54
CA ALA A 125 -6.80 10.98 -4.79
C ALA A 125 -7.12 12.29 -5.52
N TYR A 126 -6.09 13.04 -5.87
CA TYR A 126 -6.18 14.24 -6.71
C TYR A 126 -5.98 13.83 -8.15
N THR A 127 -7.03 13.92 -8.94
CA THR A 127 -7.00 13.54 -10.35
C THR A 127 -6.93 14.78 -11.26
N SER A 128 -6.73 14.56 -12.54
CA SER A 128 -6.76 15.64 -13.54
C SER A 128 -8.15 16.30 -13.71
N LYS A 129 -9.18 15.76 -13.05
CA LYS A 129 -10.56 16.25 -13.15
C LYS A 129 -11.10 16.74 -11.81
N GLU A 130 -10.85 16.02 -10.74
CA GLU A 130 -11.46 16.26 -9.44
C GLU A 130 -10.67 15.58 -8.29
N ALA A 131 -11.01 15.92 -7.06
CA ALA A 131 -10.52 15.23 -5.87
C ALA A 131 -11.54 14.14 -5.49
N ILE A 132 -11.08 12.89 -5.43
CA ILE A 132 -11.91 11.70 -5.18
C ILE A 132 -11.51 11.05 -3.86
N PRO A 133 -12.44 10.77 -2.94
CA PRO A 133 -12.14 9.98 -1.76
C PRO A 133 -11.61 8.59 -2.13
N ALA A 134 -10.49 8.19 -1.55
CA ALA A 134 -10.00 6.82 -1.63
C ALA A 134 -10.92 5.89 -0.85
N GLY A 135 -11.08 4.66 -1.35
CA GLY A 135 -11.91 3.66 -0.69
C GLY A 135 -11.26 3.12 0.58
N GLY A 136 -12.06 3.02 1.64
CA GLY A 136 -11.69 2.32 2.86
C GLY A 136 -11.88 0.80 2.77
N TYR A 137 -11.97 0.16 3.93
CA TYR A 137 -12.17 -1.29 4.03
C TYR A 137 -13.57 -1.70 3.51
N ALA A 138 -13.60 -2.56 2.51
CA ALA A 138 -14.82 -3.07 1.85
C ALA A 138 -15.04 -4.59 2.07
N GLY A 139 -14.43 -5.16 3.12
CA GLY A 139 -14.48 -6.59 3.40
C GLY A 139 -13.37 -7.38 2.68
N TYR A 140 -13.30 -8.68 2.98
CA TYR A 140 -12.25 -9.56 2.45
C TYR A 140 -12.63 -10.24 1.13
N LYS A 141 -13.89 -10.20 0.71
CA LYS A 141 -14.35 -10.95 -0.47
C LYS A 141 -13.50 -10.67 -1.71
N VAL A 142 -13.23 -9.39 -2.00
CA VAL A 142 -12.46 -9.00 -3.19
C VAL A 142 -11.00 -9.47 -3.13
N LEU A 143 -10.38 -9.48 -1.94
CA LEU A 143 -9.06 -10.08 -1.76
C LEU A 143 -9.10 -11.60 -1.95
N LEU A 144 -10.09 -12.29 -1.39
CA LEU A 144 -10.27 -13.73 -1.54
C LEU A 144 -10.45 -14.13 -3.02
N ASP A 145 -11.19 -13.34 -3.79
CA ASP A 145 -11.34 -13.55 -5.24
C ASP A 145 -9.97 -13.47 -5.96
N GLN A 146 -9.07 -12.56 -5.55
CA GLN A 146 -7.71 -12.49 -6.10
C GLN A 146 -6.84 -13.68 -5.65
N ILE A 147 -6.96 -14.12 -4.39
CA ILE A 147 -6.25 -15.31 -3.88
C ILE A 147 -6.69 -16.56 -4.65
N LEU A 148 -7.99 -16.74 -4.87
CA LEU A 148 -8.51 -17.85 -5.66
C LEU A 148 -8.03 -17.81 -7.12
N LYS A 149 -8.00 -16.62 -7.72
CA LYS A 149 -7.43 -16.44 -9.06
C LYS A 149 -5.96 -16.78 -9.09
N PHE A 150 -5.18 -16.30 -8.12
CA PHE A 150 -3.76 -16.61 -7.97
C PHE A 150 -3.51 -18.13 -7.87
N PHE A 151 -4.24 -18.85 -7.03
CA PHE A 151 -4.10 -20.32 -6.92
C PHE A 151 -4.45 -21.05 -8.22
N LYS A 152 -5.37 -20.52 -9.02
CA LYS A 152 -5.74 -21.12 -10.31
C LYS A 152 -4.73 -20.84 -11.42
N THR A 153 -4.06 -19.70 -11.39
CA THR A 153 -3.26 -19.20 -12.53
C THR A 153 -1.76 -19.15 -12.24
N GLY A 154 -1.34 -19.16 -10.97
CA GLY A 154 0.03 -18.88 -10.57
C GLY A 154 0.46 -17.42 -10.77
N VAL A 155 -0.44 -16.54 -11.24
CA VAL A 155 -0.11 -15.14 -11.54
C VAL A 155 -0.43 -14.26 -10.34
N ALA A 156 0.61 -13.64 -9.76
CA ALA A 156 0.48 -12.72 -8.64
C ALA A 156 -0.28 -11.44 -9.05
N PRO A 157 -1.27 -10.98 -8.25
CA PRO A 157 -2.05 -9.77 -8.57
C PRO A 157 -1.29 -8.47 -8.31
N ILE A 158 -0.16 -8.53 -7.63
CA ILE A 158 0.77 -7.44 -7.36
C ILE A 158 2.19 -7.92 -7.63
N SER A 159 3.02 -7.07 -8.25
CA SER A 159 4.38 -7.45 -8.57
C SER A 159 5.31 -7.43 -7.34
N LYS A 160 6.44 -8.14 -7.44
CA LYS A 160 7.54 -8.10 -6.48
C LYS A 160 8.02 -6.66 -6.27
N GLU A 161 8.24 -5.94 -7.37
CA GLU A 161 8.76 -4.58 -7.36
C GLU A 161 7.85 -3.64 -6.57
N GLU A 162 6.53 -3.70 -6.81
CA GLU A 162 5.57 -2.88 -6.05
C GLU A 162 5.54 -3.26 -4.57
N THR A 163 5.61 -4.56 -4.25
CA THR A 163 5.64 -5.02 -2.86
C THR A 163 6.92 -4.58 -2.16
N ILE A 164 8.08 -4.73 -2.80
CA ILE A 164 9.37 -4.30 -2.22
C ILE A 164 9.40 -2.79 -2.04
N GLU A 165 8.90 -2.02 -3.00
CA GLU A 165 8.87 -0.55 -2.89
C GLU A 165 7.97 -0.05 -1.75
N ILE A 166 6.88 -0.75 -1.43
CA ILE A 166 6.05 -0.48 -0.25
C ILE A 166 6.87 -0.54 1.06
N PHE A 167 7.86 -1.43 1.14
CA PHE A 167 8.74 -1.56 2.31
C PHE A 167 9.82 -0.47 2.40
N THR A 168 10.00 0.33 1.36
CA THR A 168 10.99 1.42 1.35
C THR A 168 10.44 2.77 1.81
N LEU A 169 9.13 2.90 1.96
CA LEU A 169 8.48 4.10 2.45
C LEU A 169 8.61 4.21 3.97
#